data_7d825f7b112a45aada91393106ea15fe
#
_entry.id   7d825f7b112a45aada91393106ea15fe
#
_cell.length_a   1.000
_cell.length_b   1.000
_cell.length_c   1.000
_cell.angle_alpha   90.00
_cell.angle_beta   90.00
_cell.angle_gamma   90.00
#
_symmetry.space_group_name_H-M   'P 1'
#
loop_
_entity.id
_entity.type
_entity.pdbx_description
1 polymer ?
#
loop_
_entity_poly.entity_id
_entity_poly.type
_entity_poly.pdbx_seq_one_letter_code
_entity_poly.pdbx_strand_id
1 'polypeptide(L)'
;MEIVAAAQDVGGETAAGKWYDAANATFTTLVDAKHAVSSAFQFVNVPTGVWIDERGRVVRPGEPAWTSSRTDNFGGKALVIEGAEYVAALRDWVENGERSRYALSDAEFARRVKPRSPTEMEAEASFKLAVWFQQAGKPTLAGKYFERAQQLNPDDWNYHRQEWSFSGDTEAGQKWLEKFQKLDAPYYPKIQMDPASPQPK
;
A
#
# COMPACT_ATOMS: atom_id res chain seq x y z
N MET A 1 -18.49 11.29 -2.24
CA MET A 1 -17.37 10.33 -2.11
C MET A 1 -17.22 9.97 -0.64
N GLU A 2 -17.08 8.70 -0.34
CA GLU A 2 -16.70 8.21 1.00
C GLU A 2 -15.21 7.85 0.98
N ILE A 3 -14.51 8.16 2.06
CA ILE A 3 -13.12 7.77 2.26
C ILE A 3 -13.08 6.73 3.38
N VAL A 4 -12.42 5.62 3.11
CA VAL A 4 -12.13 4.58 4.12
C VAL A 4 -10.61 4.45 4.22
N ALA A 5 -10.05 4.73 5.38
CA ALA A 5 -8.61 4.55 5.63
C ALA A 5 -8.38 3.33 6.52
N ALA A 6 -7.53 2.42 6.07
CA ALA A 6 -7.13 1.24 6.82
C ALA A 6 -5.66 1.32 7.23
N ALA A 7 -5.39 1.53 8.52
CA ALA A 7 -4.03 1.50 9.05
C ALA A 7 -3.56 0.05 9.18
N GLN A 8 -2.44 -0.26 8.56
CA GLN A 8 -1.84 -1.60 8.60
C GLN A 8 -0.82 -1.66 9.73
N ASP A 9 -1.18 -2.31 10.81
CA ASP A 9 -0.27 -2.55 11.93
C ASP A 9 -0.70 -3.77 12.75
N VAL A 10 0.17 -4.76 12.91
CA VAL A 10 -0.06 -5.96 13.72
C VAL A 10 -0.31 -5.63 15.20
N GLY A 11 0.21 -4.50 15.69
CA GLY A 11 -0.07 -3.96 17.01
C GLY A 11 -1.52 -3.49 17.21
N GLY A 12 -2.31 -3.48 16.14
CA GLY A 12 -3.74 -3.18 16.17
C GLY A 12 -4.05 -1.75 16.62
N GLU A 13 -5.17 -1.59 17.30
CA GLU A 13 -5.67 -0.29 17.78
C GLU A 13 -4.65 0.45 18.67
N THR A 14 -3.93 -0.28 19.52
CA THR A 14 -2.92 0.31 20.41
C THR A 14 -1.80 1.02 19.65
N ALA A 15 -1.41 0.50 18.50
CA ALA A 15 -0.37 1.09 17.67
C ALA A 15 -0.91 2.19 16.73
N ALA A 16 -2.05 1.93 16.08
CA ALA A 16 -2.59 2.77 15.01
C ALA A 16 -3.56 3.85 15.48
N GLY A 17 -4.38 3.60 16.52
CA GLY A 17 -5.47 4.48 16.95
C GLY A 17 -5.02 5.90 17.26
N LYS A 18 -3.90 6.05 17.96
CA LYS A 18 -3.32 7.36 18.32
C LYS A 18 -3.07 8.28 17.11
N TRP A 19 -2.82 7.73 15.94
CA TRP A 19 -2.58 8.51 14.73
C TRP A 19 -3.88 9.05 14.14
N TYR A 20 -4.96 8.28 14.20
CA TYR A 20 -6.30 8.73 13.81
C TYR A 20 -6.83 9.80 14.74
N ASP A 21 -6.61 9.63 16.07
CA ASP A 21 -6.97 10.63 17.08
C ASP A 21 -6.21 11.93 16.85
N ALA A 22 -4.89 11.86 16.63
CA ALA A 22 -4.07 13.02 16.37
C ALA A 22 -4.42 13.74 15.05
N ALA A 23 -4.87 13.00 14.04
CA ALA A 23 -5.32 13.54 12.77
C ALA A 23 -6.74 14.13 12.83
N ASN A 24 -7.49 13.90 13.93
CA ASN A 24 -8.91 14.27 14.06
C ASN A 24 -9.72 13.84 12.82
N ALA A 25 -9.55 12.57 12.43
CA ALA A 25 -10.10 12.04 11.19
C ALA A 25 -11.63 12.08 11.19
N THR A 26 -12.21 12.67 10.13
CA THR A 26 -13.66 12.81 9.95
C THR A 26 -14.26 11.79 8.99
N PHE A 27 -13.45 10.86 8.50
CA PHE A 27 -13.80 9.79 7.57
C PHE A 27 -13.73 8.42 8.29
N THR A 28 -14.24 7.38 7.64
CA THR A 28 -14.19 6.02 8.19
C THR A 28 -12.76 5.54 8.38
N THR A 29 -12.39 5.16 9.59
CA THR A 29 -11.08 4.64 9.95
C THR A 29 -11.19 3.17 10.37
N LEU A 30 -10.26 2.35 9.87
CA LEU A 30 -10.14 0.93 10.17
C LEU A 30 -8.71 0.61 10.60
N VAL A 31 -8.56 -0.42 11.42
CA VAL A 31 -7.24 -0.97 11.76
C VAL A 31 -7.13 -2.38 11.18
N ASP A 32 -6.23 -2.54 10.22
CA ASP A 32 -5.98 -3.80 9.54
C ASP A 32 -4.80 -4.56 10.19
N ALA A 33 -5.05 -5.07 11.40
CA ALA A 33 -4.04 -5.82 12.18
C ALA A 33 -3.62 -7.15 11.54
N LYS A 34 -4.34 -7.62 10.53
CA LYS A 34 -4.05 -8.88 9.84
C LYS A 34 -3.60 -8.68 8.39
N HIS A 35 -3.41 -7.45 7.97
CA HIS A 35 -3.07 -7.11 6.58
C HIS A 35 -4.07 -7.68 5.55
N ALA A 36 -5.35 -7.80 5.93
CA ALA A 36 -6.37 -8.36 5.06
C ALA A 36 -6.68 -7.45 3.87
N VAL A 37 -6.70 -6.13 4.09
CA VAL A 37 -6.93 -5.13 3.05
C VAL A 37 -5.78 -5.12 2.05
N SER A 38 -4.52 -5.03 2.52
CA SER A 38 -3.35 -5.04 1.62
C SER A 38 -3.25 -6.35 0.84
N SER A 39 -3.55 -7.48 1.48
CA SER A 39 -3.61 -8.79 0.84
C SER A 39 -4.67 -8.82 -0.27
N ALA A 40 -5.89 -8.35 0.00
CA ALA A 40 -7.00 -8.38 -0.95
C ALA A 40 -6.73 -7.51 -2.18
N PHE A 41 -6.15 -6.32 -1.99
CA PHE A 41 -5.84 -5.37 -3.07
C PHE A 41 -4.40 -5.45 -3.59
N GLN A 42 -3.61 -6.40 -3.13
CA GLN A 42 -2.21 -6.63 -3.53
C GLN A 42 -1.32 -5.40 -3.32
N PHE A 43 -1.49 -4.69 -2.20
CA PHE A 43 -0.63 -3.56 -1.86
C PHE A 43 0.76 -4.03 -1.45
N VAL A 44 1.77 -3.46 -2.06
CA VAL A 44 3.19 -3.74 -1.76
C VAL A 44 3.87 -2.64 -0.97
N ASN A 45 3.21 -1.50 -0.80
CA ASN A 45 3.70 -0.36 -0.02
C ASN A 45 2.51 0.52 0.42
N VAL A 46 2.76 1.48 1.33
CA VAL A 46 1.78 2.45 1.82
C VAL A 46 2.35 3.88 1.76
N PRO A 47 1.52 4.91 1.56
CA PRO A 47 0.09 4.86 1.35
C PRO A 47 -0.29 4.40 -0.05
N THR A 48 -1.31 3.54 -0.14
CA THR A 48 -1.87 3.08 -1.41
C THR A 48 -3.39 3.21 -1.37
N GLY A 49 -4.01 3.70 -2.43
CA GLY A 49 -5.45 3.84 -2.55
C GLY A 49 -6.01 3.11 -3.76
N VAL A 50 -7.21 2.54 -3.61
CA VAL A 50 -8.03 1.99 -4.70
C VAL A 50 -9.29 2.80 -4.84
N TRP A 51 -9.82 2.87 -6.06
CA TRP A 51 -11.12 3.53 -6.30
C TRP A 51 -12.18 2.47 -6.55
N ILE A 52 -13.27 2.56 -5.81
CA ILE A 52 -14.38 1.62 -5.86
C ILE A 52 -15.64 2.41 -6.18
N ASP A 53 -16.37 2.00 -7.21
CA ASP A 53 -17.62 2.66 -7.61
C ASP A 53 -18.80 2.25 -6.69
N GLU A 54 -19.95 2.87 -6.91
CA GLU A 54 -21.19 2.64 -6.14
C GLU A 54 -21.76 1.21 -6.32
N ARG A 55 -21.25 0.45 -7.29
CA ARG A 55 -21.58 -0.97 -7.51
C ARG A 55 -20.61 -1.91 -6.82
N GLY A 56 -19.60 -1.36 -6.10
CA GLY A 56 -18.56 -2.15 -5.44
C GLY A 56 -17.47 -2.66 -6.39
N ARG A 57 -17.36 -2.14 -7.62
CA ARG A 57 -16.31 -2.52 -8.57
C ARG A 57 -15.07 -1.65 -8.35
N VAL A 58 -13.91 -2.27 -8.37
CA VAL A 58 -12.65 -1.53 -8.39
C VAL A 58 -12.46 -0.95 -9.79
N VAL A 59 -12.58 0.36 -9.92
CA VAL A 59 -12.40 1.10 -11.19
C VAL A 59 -11.00 1.65 -11.36
N ARG A 60 -10.19 1.61 -10.29
CA ARG A 60 -8.77 1.91 -10.34
C ARG A 60 -8.00 1.06 -9.32
N PRO A 61 -6.95 0.34 -9.74
CA PRO A 61 -6.14 -0.49 -8.83
C PRO A 61 -5.28 0.38 -7.92
N GLY A 62 -4.50 -0.26 -7.04
CA GLY A 62 -3.64 0.41 -6.07
C GLY A 62 -2.64 1.37 -6.71
N GLU A 63 -2.76 2.66 -6.35
CA GLU A 63 -1.85 3.73 -6.73
C GLU A 63 -1.29 4.41 -5.48
N PRO A 64 -0.07 4.97 -5.49
CA PRO A 64 0.42 5.77 -4.38
C PRO A 64 -0.52 6.95 -4.07
N ALA A 65 -1.18 6.92 -2.90
CA ALA A 65 -2.29 7.83 -2.56
C ALA A 65 -1.82 9.04 -1.75
N TRP A 66 -0.88 9.79 -2.28
CA TRP A 66 -0.41 11.04 -1.68
C TRP A 66 -1.32 12.21 -2.05
N THR A 67 -1.59 13.10 -1.09
CA THR A 67 -2.44 14.28 -1.30
C THR A 67 -1.66 15.56 -1.64
N SER A 68 -0.34 15.52 -1.54
CA SER A 68 0.55 16.62 -1.88
C SER A 68 1.83 16.12 -2.53
N SER A 69 2.43 16.96 -3.37
CA SER A 69 3.72 16.66 -3.98
C SER A 69 4.85 17.28 -3.17
N ARG A 70 5.91 16.52 -2.94
CA ARG A 70 7.14 17.00 -2.28
C ARG A 70 8.33 16.13 -2.63
N THR A 71 9.51 16.62 -2.34
CA THR A 71 10.75 15.86 -2.43
C THR A 71 11.46 15.92 -1.08
N ASP A 72 11.67 14.77 -0.48
CA ASP A 72 12.45 14.62 0.74
C ASP A 72 13.83 14.04 0.40
N ASN A 73 14.86 14.29 1.23
CA ASN A 73 16.20 13.76 1.03
C ASN A 73 16.62 12.89 2.21
N PHE A 74 17.00 11.65 1.95
CA PHE A 74 17.45 10.69 2.95
C PHE A 74 18.85 10.19 2.61
N GLY A 75 19.84 10.72 3.32
CA GLY A 75 21.24 10.31 3.12
C GLY A 75 21.77 10.58 1.70
N GLY A 76 21.36 11.68 1.06
CA GLY A 76 21.78 12.06 -0.30
C GLY A 76 20.89 11.50 -1.42
N LYS A 77 19.94 10.61 -1.11
CA LYS A 77 18.98 10.06 -2.08
C LYS A 77 17.62 10.75 -1.96
N ALA A 78 17.09 11.22 -3.07
CA ALA A 78 15.79 11.88 -3.12
C ALA A 78 14.65 10.86 -3.06
N LEU A 79 13.65 11.14 -2.22
CA LEU A 79 12.35 10.51 -2.23
C LEU A 79 11.36 11.49 -2.85
N VAL A 80 10.96 11.23 -4.09
CA VAL A 80 9.99 12.05 -4.82
C VAL A 80 8.59 11.52 -4.56
N ILE A 81 7.69 12.41 -4.16
CA ILE A 81 6.28 12.13 -3.90
C ILE A 81 5.46 13.01 -4.84
N GLU A 82 4.66 12.37 -5.68
CA GLU A 82 3.81 13.01 -6.68
C GLU A 82 2.33 12.85 -6.29
N GLY A 83 1.78 13.80 -5.54
CA GLY A 83 0.40 13.73 -5.05
C GLY A 83 -0.58 14.62 -5.81
N ALA A 84 -0.12 15.70 -6.44
CA ALA A 84 -1.00 16.64 -7.10
C ALA A 84 -1.80 16.02 -8.27
N GLU A 85 -1.15 15.18 -9.07
CA GLU A 85 -1.82 14.44 -10.15
C GLU A 85 -2.87 13.47 -9.63
N TYR A 86 -2.56 12.73 -8.55
CA TYR A 86 -3.50 11.82 -7.92
C TYR A 86 -4.76 12.55 -7.45
N VAL A 87 -4.60 13.69 -6.77
CA VAL A 87 -5.73 14.50 -6.28
C VAL A 87 -6.56 15.06 -7.44
N ALA A 88 -5.91 15.54 -8.50
CA ALA A 88 -6.61 16.04 -9.69
C ALA A 88 -7.45 14.95 -10.37
N ALA A 89 -6.86 13.76 -10.53
CA ALA A 89 -7.54 12.61 -11.12
C ALA A 89 -8.71 12.11 -10.24
N LEU A 90 -8.52 12.08 -8.92
CA LEU A 90 -9.56 11.71 -7.98
C LEU A 90 -10.76 12.67 -8.03
N ARG A 91 -10.49 13.99 -8.11
CA ARG A 91 -11.54 15.00 -8.24
C ARG A 91 -12.32 14.84 -9.54
N ASP A 92 -11.62 14.65 -10.65
CA ASP A 92 -12.28 14.39 -11.95
C ASP A 92 -13.20 13.16 -11.87
N TRP A 93 -12.74 12.06 -11.21
CA TRP A 93 -13.58 10.89 -11.03
C TRP A 93 -14.79 11.14 -10.14
N VAL A 94 -14.63 11.89 -9.06
CA VAL A 94 -15.77 12.26 -8.18
C VAL A 94 -16.81 13.09 -8.90
N GLU A 95 -16.41 13.98 -9.81
CA GLU A 95 -17.29 14.84 -10.59
C GLU A 95 -17.96 14.10 -11.75
N ASN A 96 -17.25 13.21 -12.42
CA ASN A 96 -17.66 12.60 -13.67
C ASN A 96 -18.08 11.12 -13.55
N GLY A 97 -17.77 10.45 -12.43
CA GLY A 97 -18.10 9.04 -12.18
C GLY A 97 -17.54 8.12 -13.27
N GLU A 98 -18.38 7.28 -13.83
CA GLU A 98 -18.01 6.35 -14.93
C GLU A 98 -17.52 7.07 -16.20
N ARG A 99 -17.84 8.36 -16.38
CA ARG A 99 -17.37 9.17 -17.52
C ARG A 99 -16.00 9.77 -17.30
N SER A 100 -15.43 9.64 -16.11
CA SER A 100 -14.07 10.10 -15.86
C SER A 100 -13.10 9.36 -16.75
N ARG A 101 -12.18 10.11 -17.35
CA ARG A 101 -11.07 9.53 -18.12
C ARG A 101 -10.10 8.70 -17.28
N TYR A 102 -10.21 8.77 -15.96
CA TYR A 102 -9.35 8.04 -15.03
C TYR A 102 -10.00 6.76 -14.49
N ALA A 103 -11.30 6.57 -14.66
CA ALA A 103 -11.96 5.30 -14.40
C ALA A 103 -11.60 4.29 -15.50
N LEU A 104 -11.01 3.16 -15.12
CA LEU A 104 -10.59 2.16 -16.10
C LEU A 104 -11.76 1.31 -16.57
N SER A 105 -11.74 0.93 -17.84
CA SER A 105 -12.60 -0.15 -18.34
C SER A 105 -12.15 -1.50 -17.76
N ASP A 106 -13.05 -2.49 -17.74
CA ASP A 106 -12.72 -3.85 -17.26
C ASP A 106 -11.53 -4.45 -18.03
N ALA A 107 -11.46 -4.21 -19.34
CA ALA A 107 -10.36 -4.69 -20.19
C ALA A 107 -9.02 -4.02 -19.83
N GLU A 108 -9.03 -2.75 -19.47
CA GLU A 108 -7.84 -2.02 -19.08
C GLU A 108 -7.43 -2.37 -17.65
N PHE A 109 -8.39 -2.52 -16.74
CA PHE A 109 -8.15 -3.03 -15.40
C PHE A 109 -7.47 -4.40 -15.44
N ALA A 110 -8.00 -5.35 -16.22
CA ALA A 110 -7.42 -6.69 -16.38
C ALA A 110 -6.00 -6.69 -16.97
N ARG A 111 -5.65 -5.68 -17.76
CA ARG A 111 -4.27 -5.52 -18.28
C ARG A 111 -3.30 -5.02 -17.20
N ARG A 112 -3.77 -4.18 -16.27
CA ARG A 112 -2.95 -3.59 -15.21
C ARG A 112 -2.81 -4.49 -13.99
N VAL A 113 -3.86 -5.18 -13.62
CA VAL A 113 -3.90 -6.07 -12.46
C VAL A 113 -3.67 -7.51 -12.89
N LYS A 114 -2.51 -8.04 -12.52
CA LYS A 114 -2.19 -9.44 -12.78
C LYS A 114 -2.45 -10.28 -11.53
N PRO A 115 -2.95 -11.52 -11.69
CA PRO A 115 -2.98 -12.45 -10.57
C PRO A 115 -1.57 -12.66 -10.00
N ARG A 116 -1.48 -12.88 -8.69
CA ARG A 116 -0.21 -13.26 -8.07
C ARG A 116 0.34 -14.52 -8.70
N SER A 117 1.64 -14.52 -8.96
CA SER A 117 2.38 -15.72 -9.32
C SER A 117 2.40 -16.74 -8.16
N PRO A 118 2.71 -18.00 -8.39
CA PRO A 118 2.88 -18.99 -7.32
C PRO A 118 3.90 -18.55 -6.26
N THR A 119 4.98 -17.89 -6.67
CA THR A 119 6.01 -17.37 -5.76
C THR A 119 5.46 -16.25 -4.87
N GLU A 120 4.71 -15.30 -5.44
CA GLU A 120 4.07 -14.23 -4.66
C GLU A 120 2.96 -14.77 -3.74
N MET A 121 2.25 -15.83 -4.14
CA MET A 121 1.28 -16.50 -3.27
C MET A 121 1.97 -17.19 -2.08
N GLU A 122 3.14 -17.80 -2.29
CA GLU A 122 3.94 -18.40 -1.22
C GLU A 122 4.51 -17.29 -0.29
N ALA A 123 4.95 -16.17 -0.84
CA ALA A 123 5.40 -15.01 -0.07
C ALA A 123 4.30 -14.51 0.86
N GLU A 124 3.10 -14.30 0.32
CA GLU A 124 1.92 -13.86 1.07
C GLU A 124 1.54 -14.86 2.17
N ALA A 125 1.53 -16.16 1.89
CA ALA A 125 1.26 -17.20 2.87
C ALA A 125 2.31 -17.20 3.99
N SER A 126 3.58 -17.03 3.64
CA SER A 126 4.69 -16.92 4.60
C SER A 126 4.53 -15.68 5.48
N PHE A 127 4.20 -14.53 4.90
CA PHE A 127 3.94 -13.31 5.65
C PHE A 127 2.78 -13.47 6.64
N LYS A 128 1.67 -14.07 6.23
CA LYS A 128 0.53 -14.35 7.13
C LYS A 128 0.91 -15.27 8.28
N LEU A 129 1.72 -16.28 8.03
CA LEU A 129 2.25 -17.15 9.08
C LEU A 129 3.17 -16.38 10.04
N ALA A 130 4.02 -15.48 9.52
CA ALA A 130 4.88 -14.63 10.33
C ALA A 130 4.06 -13.75 11.29
N VAL A 131 3.04 -13.07 10.75
CA VAL A 131 2.10 -12.25 11.54
C VAL A 131 1.41 -13.09 12.62
N TRP A 132 0.92 -14.26 12.26
CA TRP A 132 0.25 -15.16 13.20
C TRP A 132 1.21 -15.63 14.31
N PHE A 133 2.44 -16.05 13.98
CA PHE A 133 3.43 -16.45 14.97
C PHE A 133 3.84 -15.29 15.89
N GLN A 134 3.93 -14.08 15.35
CA GLN A 134 4.22 -12.90 16.15
C GLN A 134 3.13 -12.64 17.18
N GLN A 135 1.87 -12.68 16.76
CA GLN A 135 0.72 -12.53 17.65
C GLN A 135 0.58 -13.66 18.67
N ALA A 136 1.04 -14.87 18.32
CA ALA A 136 1.07 -16.02 19.22
C ALA A 136 2.28 -16.02 20.19
N GLY A 137 3.08 -14.96 20.24
CA GLY A 137 4.25 -14.85 21.13
C GLY A 137 5.41 -15.77 20.74
N LYS A 138 5.54 -16.11 19.45
CA LYS A 138 6.60 -17.00 18.91
C LYS A 138 7.53 -16.25 17.96
N PRO A 139 8.29 -15.22 18.42
CA PRO A 139 9.04 -14.31 17.56
C PRO A 139 10.12 -15.01 16.71
N THR A 140 10.76 -16.07 17.23
CA THR A 140 11.77 -16.82 16.47
C THR A 140 11.17 -17.50 15.23
N LEU A 141 9.94 -18.02 15.34
CA LEU A 141 9.25 -18.60 14.20
C LEU A 141 8.75 -17.50 13.26
N ALA A 142 8.22 -16.41 13.81
CA ALA A 142 7.81 -15.24 13.03
C ALA A 142 8.96 -14.75 12.15
N GLY A 143 10.16 -14.57 12.71
CA GLY A 143 11.35 -14.12 11.96
C GLY A 143 11.66 -15.00 10.75
N LYS A 144 11.64 -16.32 10.91
CA LYS A 144 11.87 -17.26 9.79
C LYS A 144 10.89 -17.06 8.64
N TYR A 145 9.62 -16.83 8.97
CA TYR A 145 8.58 -16.65 7.95
C TYR A 145 8.58 -15.24 7.35
N PHE A 146 8.96 -14.20 8.11
CA PHE A 146 9.23 -12.87 7.55
C PHE A 146 10.38 -12.92 6.55
N GLU A 147 11.50 -13.55 6.92
CA GLU A 147 12.65 -13.74 6.03
C GLU A 147 12.24 -14.48 4.75
N ARG A 148 11.45 -15.57 4.88
CA ARG A 148 10.97 -16.31 3.71
C ARG A 148 10.09 -15.46 2.79
N ALA A 149 9.16 -14.68 3.34
CA ALA A 149 8.31 -13.78 2.57
C ALA A 149 9.14 -12.74 1.79
N GLN A 150 10.13 -12.13 2.45
CA GLN A 150 11.01 -11.13 1.86
C GLN A 150 11.95 -11.70 0.80
N GLN A 151 12.40 -12.95 0.95
CA GLN A 151 13.20 -13.64 -0.07
C GLN A 151 12.39 -13.92 -1.33
N LEU A 152 11.11 -14.30 -1.17
CA LEU A 152 10.22 -14.63 -2.28
C LEU A 152 9.66 -13.39 -3.00
N ASN A 153 9.45 -12.28 -2.27
CA ASN A 153 8.98 -11.02 -2.82
C ASN A 153 9.70 -9.83 -2.15
N PRO A 154 10.96 -9.55 -2.54
CA PRO A 154 11.80 -8.55 -1.90
C PRO A 154 11.32 -7.11 -2.11
N ASP A 155 10.46 -6.89 -3.10
CA ASP A 155 9.93 -5.57 -3.44
C ASP A 155 8.65 -5.23 -2.67
N ASP A 156 8.11 -6.16 -1.90
CA ASP A 156 6.97 -5.90 -1.01
C ASP A 156 7.44 -5.23 0.29
N TRP A 157 7.30 -3.92 0.33
CA TRP A 157 7.71 -3.11 1.48
C TRP A 157 6.87 -3.35 2.74
N ASN A 158 5.65 -3.86 2.61
CA ASN A 158 4.81 -4.18 3.76
C ASN A 158 5.41 -5.30 4.60
N TYR A 159 6.03 -6.30 3.96
CA TYR A 159 6.68 -7.41 4.66
C TYR A 159 7.87 -6.92 5.49
N HIS A 160 8.70 -6.06 4.91
CA HIS A 160 9.86 -5.49 5.60
C HIS A 160 9.44 -4.54 6.73
N ARG A 161 8.54 -3.60 6.44
CA ARG A 161 8.12 -2.58 7.41
C ARG A 161 7.44 -3.20 8.62
N GLN A 162 6.62 -4.23 8.42
CA GLN A 162 5.96 -4.92 9.53
C GLN A 162 6.96 -5.67 10.41
N GLU A 163 7.93 -6.37 9.84
CA GLU A 163 8.98 -7.00 10.63
C GLU A 163 9.79 -5.97 11.41
N TRP A 164 10.21 -4.91 10.76
CA TRP A 164 11.04 -3.87 11.40
C TRP A 164 10.31 -3.15 12.53
N SER A 165 8.99 -3.00 12.46
CA SER A 165 8.21 -2.35 13.51
C SER A 165 8.37 -3.03 14.89
N PHE A 166 8.76 -4.30 14.92
CA PHE A 166 9.02 -5.02 16.17
C PHE A 166 10.40 -4.76 16.80
N SER A 167 11.31 -4.10 16.07
CA SER A 167 12.63 -3.73 16.59
C SER A 167 12.66 -2.34 17.25
N GLY A 168 11.55 -1.61 17.23
CA GLY A 168 11.46 -0.22 17.70
C GLY A 168 11.80 0.81 16.63
N ASP A 169 11.30 2.03 16.81
CA ASP A 169 11.28 3.07 15.77
C ASP A 169 12.66 3.44 15.21
N THR A 170 13.67 3.52 16.07
CA THR A 170 15.03 3.89 15.64
C THR A 170 15.65 2.83 14.73
N GLU A 171 15.59 1.57 15.13
CA GLU A 171 16.14 0.46 14.35
C GLU A 171 15.36 0.24 13.07
N ALA A 172 14.02 0.34 13.13
CA ALA A 172 13.13 0.27 11.96
C ALA A 172 13.48 1.35 10.93
N GLY A 173 13.72 2.59 11.39
CA GLY A 173 14.11 3.71 10.54
C GLY A 173 15.48 3.49 9.88
N GLN A 174 16.46 2.93 10.59
CA GLN A 174 17.77 2.59 10.03
C GLN A 174 17.67 1.51 8.95
N LYS A 175 16.97 0.42 9.23
CA LYS A 175 16.73 -0.67 8.26
C LYS A 175 16.00 -0.18 7.01
N TRP A 176 15.00 0.69 7.20
CA TRP A 176 14.30 1.32 6.08
C TRP A 176 15.28 2.15 5.23
N LEU A 177 16.09 3.01 5.85
CA LEU A 177 17.06 3.85 5.16
C LEU A 177 18.08 3.03 4.38
N GLU A 178 18.64 1.99 4.99
CA GLU A 178 19.60 1.10 4.33
C GLU A 178 19.02 0.43 3.08
N LYS A 179 17.78 -0.08 3.16
CA LYS A 179 17.11 -0.68 2.01
C LYS A 179 16.77 0.38 0.97
N PHE A 180 16.27 1.55 1.39
CA PHE A 180 15.93 2.67 0.50
C PHE A 180 17.15 3.15 -0.30
N GLN A 181 18.32 3.27 0.34
CA GLN A 181 19.55 3.70 -0.35
C GLN A 181 20.01 2.72 -1.42
N LYS A 182 19.73 1.43 -1.27
CA LYS A 182 20.11 0.37 -2.22
C LYS A 182 19.14 0.21 -3.40
N LEU A 183 18.01 0.94 -3.41
CA LEU A 183 17.04 0.83 -4.50
C LEU A 183 17.62 1.36 -5.81
N ASP A 184 17.51 0.58 -6.87
CA ASP A 184 17.77 1.02 -8.24
C ASP A 184 16.53 1.63 -8.93
N ALA A 185 15.34 1.43 -8.34
CA ALA A 185 14.06 1.93 -8.80
C ALA A 185 13.47 2.96 -7.81
N PRO A 186 12.50 3.79 -8.23
CA PRO A 186 11.79 4.68 -7.32
C PRO A 186 11.08 3.91 -6.19
N TYR A 187 11.14 4.44 -4.96
CA TYR A 187 10.47 3.86 -3.78
C TYR A 187 8.94 3.81 -3.95
N TYR A 188 8.37 4.85 -4.52
CA TYR A 188 7.01 4.85 -5.03
C TYR A 188 7.07 4.80 -6.56
N PRO A 189 6.40 3.84 -7.20
CA PRO A 189 6.31 3.85 -8.66
C PRO A 189 5.63 5.14 -9.11
N LYS A 190 5.95 5.58 -10.32
CA LYS A 190 5.25 6.71 -10.91
C LYS A 190 3.77 6.38 -11.03
N ILE A 191 2.94 7.31 -10.59
CA ILE A 191 1.49 7.19 -10.67
C ILE A 191 1.09 7.03 -12.14
N GLN A 192 0.38 5.94 -12.44
CA GLN A 192 -0.12 5.67 -13.79
C GLN A 192 -1.47 6.35 -14.00
N MET A 193 -1.47 7.68 -13.99
CA MET A 193 -2.67 8.49 -14.15
C MET A 193 -3.04 8.76 -15.63
N ASP A 194 -2.52 7.95 -16.56
CA ASP A 194 -2.93 8.05 -17.95
C ASP A 194 -4.46 7.84 -18.07
N PRO A 195 -5.12 8.68 -18.85
CA PRO A 195 -6.56 8.52 -19.09
C PRO A 195 -6.88 7.14 -19.64
N ALA A 196 -7.99 6.57 -19.21
CA ALA A 196 -8.53 5.39 -19.86
C ALA A 196 -8.76 5.68 -21.34
N SER A 197 -8.47 4.71 -22.23
CA SER A 197 -8.84 4.85 -23.64
C SER A 197 -10.34 5.12 -23.77
N PRO A 198 -10.77 6.01 -24.69
CA PRO A 198 -12.19 6.30 -24.87
C PRO A 198 -12.98 5.00 -25.03
N GLN A 199 -14.05 4.85 -24.25
CA GLN A 199 -14.95 3.71 -24.40
C GLN A 199 -15.57 3.77 -25.80
N PRO A 200 -15.66 2.66 -26.55
CA PRO A 200 -16.41 2.62 -27.78
C PRO A 200 -17.88 2.95 -27.47
N LYS A 201 -18.44 3.87 -28.27
CA LYS A 201 -19.85 4.28 -28.17
C LYS A 201 -20.75 3.13 -28.53
#